data_6a6c8701fe911826c1ec96351649127c
#
_entry.id   6a6c8701fe911826c1ec96351649127c
#
_cell.length_a   1.000
_cell.length_b   1.000
_cell.length_c   1.000
_cell.angle_alpha   90.00
_cell.angle_beta   90.00
_cell.angle_gamma   90.00
#
_symmetry.space_group_name_H-M   'P 1'
#
loop_
_entity.id
_entity.type
_entity.pdbx_description
1 polymer ?
#
loop_
_entity_poly.entity_id
_entity_poly.type
_entity_poly.pdbx_seq_one_letter_code
_entity_poly.pdbx_strand_id
1 'polypeptide(L)'
;MVMALLLASPAGSAAAAVDCTQGLLQRLGWRFEVAAVSAPQIQGGPVCTRASLAEAQAAGDLRVRWPQTLDGAQREALLQQLLEDPATVCAYAFELGAATRRAATSLQGNPQFRFSGAQLGWIGFGMQGARAQGWQRVRSFGRGYVPVDGNSRALQAFYGGAVRAECGVGRQVAQLATQRELYGDAAFDAEFTAGELSIGTFIALHGTDSVLLGAHAGDFLADGKAVRTSARGRQAFAGVPGFIEHVYDKSTLDDLSNQAENFVVVDVGPDAAQALARHEGLAWYDQRNAELWQLAQGLPRVGRRYFERLLFERDPGLRARLPARYHARLARMDQLLDDPFYQQFVIYVHPRGIRPIGYHVARLLDRNPRTPFSIDLAVHNLHTTLYRRWREAQLRHCASTGRPGSLTLDPN
;
A
#
# COMPACT_ATOMS: atom_id res chain seq x y z
N MET A 1 -35.64 6.86 51.30
CA MET A 1 -35.50 6.88 49.83
C MET A 1 -34.26 6.07 49.50
N VAL A 2 -34.46 4.75 49.19
CA VAL A 2 -33.38 3.78 48.94
C VAL A 2 -33.15 3.74 47.42
N MET A 3 -31.98 4.16 47.01
CA MET A 3 -31.57 4.18 45.62
C MET A 3 -30.98 2.81 45.30
N ALA A 4 -31.76 1.99 44.54
CA ALA A 4 -31.30 0.72 44.04
C ALA A 4 -30.34 0.93 42.88
N LEU A 5 -29.04 0.65 43.10
CA LEU A 5 -28.06 0.51 42.04
C LEU A 5 -28.39 -0.79 41.27
N LEU A 6 -28.89 -0.65 40.08
CA LEU A 6 -28.97 -1.74 39.09
C LEU A 6 -27.54 -2.01 38.60
N LEU A 7 -26.91 -3.03 39.16
CA LEU A 7 -25.70 -3.63 38.58
C LEU A 7 -26.08 -4.31 37.27
N ALA A 8 -25.66 -3.74 36.14
CA ALA A 8 -25.79 -4.37 34.84
C ALA A 8 -25.03 -5.70 34.83
N SER A 9 -25.71 -6.77 34.51
CA SER A 9 -25.16 -8.13 34.50
C SER A 9 -24.02 -8.27 33.51
N PRO A 10 -22.88 -8.86 33.87
CA PRO A 10 -21.74 -9.06 32.97
C PRO A 10 -22.03 -9.98 31.78
N ALA A 11 -23.07 -10.78 31.82
CA ALA A 11 -23.47 -11.68 30.75
C ALA A 11 -23.91 -10.97 29.44
N GLY A 12 -24.52 -9.79 29.53
CA GLY A 12 -24.90 -9.01 28.33
C GLY A 12 -23.73 -8.41 27.55
N SER A 13 -22.66 -8.09 28.26
CA SER A 13 -21.43 -7.53 27.64
C SER A 13 -20.63 -8.57 26.87
N ALA A 14 -20.54 -9.80 27.38
CA ALA A 14 -19.81 -10.90 26.73
C ALA A 14 -20.49 -11.36 25.42
N ALA A 15 -21.81 -11.49 25.43
CA ALA A 15 -22.58 -11.87 24.24
C ALA A 15 -22.44 -10.80 23.12
N ALA A 16 -22.51 -9.52 23.47
CA ALA A 16 -22.35 -8.44 22.51
C ALA A 16 -20.94 -8.41 21.88
N ALA A 17 -19.90 -8.74 22.65
CA ALA A 17 -18.52 -8.83 22.16
C ALA A 17 -18.34 -10.01 21.17
N VAL A 18 -18.91 -11.16 21.47
CA VAL A 18 -18.88 -12.34 20.61
C VAL A 18 -19.57 -12.05 19.27
N ASP A 19 -20.74 -11.42 19.29
CA ASP A 19 -21.47 -11.08 18.08
C ASP A 19 -20.73 -10.02 17.25
N CYS A 20 -20.08 -9.07 17.88
CA CYS A 20 -19.27 -8.08 17.19
C CYS A 20 -18.03 -8.70 16.51
N THR A 21 -17.33 -9.61 17.19
CA THR A 21 -16.19 -10.35 16.62
C THR A 21 -16.62 -11.19 15.42
N GLN A 22 -17.76 -11.87 15.50
CA GLN A 22 -18.31 -12.59 14.36
C GLN A 22 -18.65 -11.64 13.20
N GLY A 23 -19.27 -10.50 13.49
CA GLY A 23 -19.56 -9.47 12.50
C GLY A 23 -18.30 -8.93 11.82
N LEU A 24 -17.19 -8.79 12.57
CA LEU A 24 -15.88 -8.41 12.02
C LEU A 24 -15.35 -9.46 11.02
N LEU A 25 -15.39 -10.73 11.39
CA LEU A 25 -14.97 -11.83 10.52
C LEU A 25 -15.87 -11.96 9.29
N GLN A 26 -17.19 -11.76 9.43
CA GLN A 26 -18.13 -11.76 8.30
C GLN A 26 -17.80 -10.65 7.29
N ARG A 27 -17.40 -9.48 7.75
CA ARG A 27 -16.92 -8.38 6.87
C ARG A 27 -15.62 -8.73 6.16
N LEU A 28 -14.76 -9.54 6.77
CA LEU A 28 -13.57 -10.10 6.13
C LEU A 28 -13.88 -11.33 5.27
N GLY A 29 -15.17 -11.62 5.02
CA GLY A 29 -15.59 -12.63 4.06
C GLY A 29 -15.90 -13.99 4.67
N TRP A 30 -15.73 -14.21 5.97
CA TRP A 30 -16.07 -15.47 6.61
C TRP A 30 -17.58 -15.72 6.59
N ARG A 31 -17.96 -16.94 6.22
CA ARG A 31 -19.34 -17.43 6.28
C ARG A 31 -19.47 -18.43 7.40
N PHE A 32 -20.48 -18.24 8.23
CA PHE A 32 -20.77 -19.09 9.40
C PHE A 32 -22.06 -19.88 9.14
N GLU A 33 -21.98 -21.19 9.22
CA GLU A 33 -23.08 -22.09 8.96
C GLU A 33 -23.28 -23.03 10.15
N VAL A 34 -24.48 -23.07 10.71
CA VAL A 34 -24.86 -24.10 11.67
C VAL A 34 -25.08 -25.39 10.91
N ALA A 35 -24.41 -26.46 11.30
CA ALA A 35 -24.47 -27.74 10.61
C ALA A 35 -24.53 -28.92 11.58
N ALA A 36 -25.00 -30.08 11.11
CA ALA A 36 -24.97 -31.32 11.86
C ALA A 36 -23.55 -31.92 11.88
N VAL A 37 -22.65 -31.25 12.59
CA VAL A 37 -21.27 -31.67 12.80
C VAL A 37 -20.99 -31.83 14.28
N SER A 38 -20.09 -32.73 14.65
CA SER A 38 -19.71 -32.97 16.05
C SER A 38 -18.74 -31.97 16.63
N ALA A 39 -18.00 -31.28 15.75
CA ALA A 39 -17.03 -30.24 16.11
C ALA A 39 -16.96 -29.16 15.02
N PRO A 40 -16.51 -27.95 15.32
CA PRO A 40 -16.29 -26.90 14.32
C PRO A 40 -15.36 -27.36 13.20
N GLN A 41 -15.75 -27.09 11.97
CA GLN A 41 -14.99 -27.36 10.76
C GLN A 41 -14.65 -26.03 10.10
N ILE A 42 -13.37 -25.68 10.11
CA ILE A 42 -12.86 -24.46 9.47
C ILE A 42 -12.34 -24.85 8.08
N GLN A 43 -12.81 -24.14 7.08
CA GLN A 43 -12.28 -24.20 5.73
C GLN A 43 -11.60 -22.84 5.43
N GLY A 44 -10.31 -22.78 5.69
CA GLY A 44 -9.42 -21.68 5.30
C GLY A 44 -8.63 -22.10 4.05
N GLY A 45 -9.03 -21.59 2.90
CA GLY A 45 -8.39 -21.93 1.63
C GLY A 45 -7.25 -20.99 1.25
N PRO A 46 -6.73 -21.10 0.01
CA PRO A 46 -5.62 -20.29 -0.49
C PRO A 46 -6.05 -18.85 -0.85
N VAL A 47 -6.68 -18.15 0.07
CA VAL A 47 -7.29 -16.82 -0.13
C VAL A 47 -6.31 -15.82 -0.76
N CYS A 48 -5.06 -15.82 -0.32
CA CYS A 48 -4.05 -14.88 -0.82
C CYS A 48 -3.75 -15.04 -2.32
N THR A 49 -4.01 -16.19 -2.90
CA THR A 49 -3.74 -16.47 -4.32
C THR A 49 -4.95 -16.19 -5.22
N ARG A 50 -6.13 -15.94 -4.65
CA ARG A 50 -7.34 -15.61 -5.40
C ARG A 50 -7.24 -14.24 -6.06
N ALA A 51 -8.01 -14.03 -7.10
CA ALA A 51 -8.06 -12.75 -7.79
C ALA A 51 -8.82 -11.68 -6.98
N SER A 52 -9.79 -12.10 -6.16
CA SER A 52 -10.58 -11.21 -5.31
C SER A 52 -11.10 -11.92 -4.06
N LEU A 53 -11.53 -11.14 -3.08
CA LEU A 53 -12.22 -11.67 -1.91
C LEU A 53 -13.54 -12.39 -2.31
N ALA A 54 -14.26 -11.85 -3.29
CA ALA A 54 -15.48 -12.46 -3.80
C ALA A 54 -15.22 -13.85 -4.43
N GLU A 55 -14.11 -14.01 -5.14
CA GLU A 55 -13.69 -15.32 -5.66
C GLU A 55 -13.39 -16.30 -4.52
N ALA A 56 -12.65 -15.88 -3.49
CA ALA A 56 -12.37 -16.70 -2.32
C ALA A 56 -13.67 -17.14 -1.60
N GLN A 57 -14.62 -16.23 -1.46
CA GLN A 57 -15.94 -16.52 -0.89
C GLN A 57 -16.74 -17.49 -1.75
N ALA A 58 -16.75 -17.32 -3.07
CA ALA A 58 -17.45 -18.20 -4.01
C ALA A 58 -16.86 -19.62 -4.00
N ALA A 59 -15.52 -19.72 -3.86
CA ALA A 59 -14.82 -21.00 -3.72
C ALA A 59 -15.03 -21.68 -2.35
N GLY A 60 -15.59 -20.96 -1.37
CA GLY A 60 -15.78 -21.45 -0.02
C GLY A 60 -14.52 -21.44 0.83
N ASP A 61 -13.51 -20.69 0.44
CA ASP A 61 -12.21 -20.61 1.13
C ASP A 61 -12.29 -19.99 2.54
N LEU A 62 -13.38 -19.32 2.87
CA LEU A 62 -13.63 -18.65 4.15
C LEU A 62 -14.97 -19.14 4.74
N ARG A 63 -15.01 -20.39 5.14
CA ARG A 63 -16.24 -21.01 5.67
C ARG A 63 -15.99 -21.68 7.01
N VAL A 64 -16.92 -21.49 7.91
CA VAL A 64 -16.98 -22.20 9.20
C VAL A 64 -18.31 -22.91 9.31
N ARG A 65 -18.27 -24.20 9.52
CA ARG A 65 -19.41 -25.02 9.90
C ARG A 65 -19.28 -25.38 11.36
N TRP A 66 -20.27 -25.09 12.17
CA TRP A 66 -20.23 -25.36 13.59
C TRP A 66 -21.49 -26.07 14.09
N PRO A 67 -21.40 -26.86 15.19
CA PRO A 67 -22.54 -27.55 15.75
C PRO A 67 -23.52 -26.58 16.40
N GLN A 68 -24.78 -26.93 16.39
CA GLN A 68 -25.84 -26.15 17.04
C GLN A 68 -25.64 -26.01 18.56
N THR A 69 -24.91 -26.95 19.18
CA THR A 69 -24.69 -27.04 20.64
C THR A 69 -23.44 -26.31 21.10
N LEU A 70 -22.81 -25.50 20.28
CA LEU A 70 -21.61 -24.76 20.65
C LEU A 70 -21.95 -23.73 21.72
N ASP A 71 -21.34 -23.84 22.91
CA ASP A 71 -21.54 -22.87 23.98
C ASP A 71 -20.80 -21.55 23.74
N GLY A 72 -21.11 -20.53 24.56
CA GLY A 72 -20.54 -19.18 24.39
C GLY A 72 -19.02 -19.14 24.45
N ALA A 73 -18.39 -19.89 25.36
CA ALA A 73 -16.94 -19.92 25.52
C ALA A 73 -16.25 -20.62 24.35
N GLN A 74 -16.83 -21.72 23.87
CA GLN A 74 -16.34 -22.43 22.69
C GLN A 74 -16.46 -21.57 21.43
N ARG A 75 -17.57 -20.83 21.29
CA ARG A 75 -17.78 -19.88 20.18
C ARG A 75 -16.73 -18.76 20.22
N GLU A 76 -16.51 -18.16 21.37
CA GLU A 76 -15.49 -17.12 21.54
C GLU A 76 -14.10 -17.64 21.20
N ALA A 77 -13.69 -18.79 21.71
CA ALA A 77 -12.38 -19.39 21.40
C ALA A 77 -12.21 -19.64 19.89
N LEU A 78 -13.27 -20.13 19.22
CA LEU A 78 -13.26 -20.34 17.77
C LEU A 78 -13.10 -19.01 17.02
N LEU A 79 -13.83 -17.97 17.39
CA LEU A 79 -13.72 -16.67 16.74
C LEU A 79 -12.33 -16.04 16.93
N GLN A 80 -11.71 -16.21 18.11
CA GLN A 80 -10.32 -15.78 18.35
C GLN A 80 -9.34 -16.56 17.46
N GLN A 81 -9.51 -17.88 17.33
CA GLN A 81 -8.71 -18.70 16.42
C GLN A 81 -8.82 -18.19 14.96
N LEU A 82 -10.02 -17.87 14.51
CA LEU A 82 -10.24 -17.34 13.16
C LEU A 82 -9.59 -15.97 12.94
N LEU A 83 -9.54 -15.11 13.96
CA LEU A 83 -8.83 -13.84 13.88
C LEU A 83 -7.32 -14.02 13.72
N GLU A 84 -6.74 -15.12 14.14
CA GLU A 84 -5.32 -15.46 13.97
C GLU A 84 -5.05 -16.28 12.68
N ASP A 85 -6.10 -16.70 11.98
CA ASP A 85 -5.97 -17.56 10.79
C ASP A 85 -5.28 -16.79 9.65
N PRO A 86 -4.29 -17.38 8.97
CA PRO A 86 -3.65 -16.79 7.80
C PRO A 86 -4.64 -16.38 6.70
N ALA A 87 -5.75 -17.09 6.53
CA ALA A 87 -6.79 -16.74 5.57
C ALA A 87 -7.43 -15.38 5.91
N THR A 88 -7.60 -15.08 7.20
CA THR A 88 -8.11 -13.78 7.67
C THR A 88 -7.13 -12.64 7.37
N VAL A 89 -5.84 -12.87 7.56
CA VAL A 89 -4.80 -11.90 7.19
C VAL A 89 -4.81 -11.65 5.68
N CYS A 90 -5.02 -12.69 4.87
CA CYS A 90 -5.16 -12.55 3.42
C CYS A 90 -6.43 -11.78 3.04
N ALA A 91 -7.55 -12.06 3.69
CA ALA A 91 -8.80 -11.33 3.48
C ALA A 91 -8.64 -9.84 3.80
N TYR A 92 -7.98 -9.52 4.93
CA TYR A 92 -7.61 -8.14 5.26
C TYR A 92 -6.71 -7.50 4.20
N ALA A 93 -5.77 -8.23 3.60
CA ALA A 93 -4.90 -7.69 2.56
C ALA A 93 -5.69 -7.26 1.30
N PHE A 94 -6.81 -7.92 0.98
CA PHE A 94 -7.73 -7.45 -0.08
C PHE A 94 -8.36 -6.10 0.29
N GLU A 95 -8.83 -5.94 1.52
CA GLU A 95 -9.41 -4.69 2.00
C GLU A 95 -8.37 -3.56 2.03
N LEU A 96 -7.14 -3.86 2.47
CA LEU A 96 -6.02 -2.92 2.40
C LEU A 96 -5.75 -2.48 0.96
N GLY A 97 -5.77 -3.42 0.01
CA GLY A 97 -5.60 -3.13 -1.42
C GLY A 97 -6.72 -2.23 -1.97
N ALA A 98 -7.97 -2.52 -1.62
CA ALA A 98 -9.11 -1.70 -2.00
C ALA A 98 -9.01 -0.29 -1.41
N ALA A 99 -8.66 -0.16 -0.13
CA ALA A 99 -8.43 1.12 0.53
C ALA A 99 -7.28 1.90 -0.12
N THR A 100 -6.18 1.23 -0.46
CA THR A 100 -5.05 1.86 -1.18
C THR A 100 -5.48 2.40 -2.53
N ARG A 101 -6.28 1.65 -3.28
CA ARG A 101 -6.81 2.09 -4.57
C ARG A 101 -7.70 3.32 -4.43
N ARG A 102 -8.64 3.34 -3.46
CA ARG A 102 -9.49 4.51 -3.19
C ARG A 102 -8.66 5.73 -2.81
N ALA A 103 -7.74 5.59 -1.87
CA ALA A 103 -6.85 6.66 -1.45
C ALA A 103 -6.02 7.23 -2.62
N ALA A 104 -5.36 6.36 -3.38
CA ALA A 104 -4.55 6.77 -4.53
C ALA A 104 -5.40 7.46 -5.62
N THR A 105 -6.63 6.99 -5.87
CA THR A 105 -7.55 7.60 -6.82
C THR A 105 -7.97 9.00 -6.36
N SER A 106 -8.30 9.18 -5.08
CA SER A 106 -8.65 10.48 -4.50
C SER A 106 -7.48 11.47 -4.57
N LEU A 107 -6.27 11.02 -4.26
CA LEU A 107 -5.06 11.85 -4.34
C LEU A 107 -4.74 12.26 -5.79
N GLN A 108 -4.86 11.32 -6.74
CA GLN A 108 -4.67 11.60 -8.17
C GLN A 108 -5.72 12.58 -8.69
N GLY A 109 -6.93 12.54 -8.16
CA GLY A 109 -8.05 13.42 -8.52
C GLY A 109 -7.84 14.89 -8.13
N ASN A 110 -6.88 15.22 -7.28
CA ASN A 110 -6.58 16.59 -6.87
C ASN A 110 -5.56 17.28 -7.80
N PRO A 111 -5.98 18.14 -8.75
CA PRO A 111 -5.06 18.83 -9.66
C PRO A 111 -4.17 19.87 -8.97
N GLN A 112 -4.52 20.25 -7.73
CA GLN A 112 -3.78 21.20 -6.91
C GLN A 112 -2.72 20.52 -6.02
N PHE A 113 -2.71 19.19 -5.95
CA PHE A 113 -1.64 18.44 -5.33
C PHE A 113 -0.46 18.35 -6.29
N ARG A 114 0.46 19.30 -6.18
CA ARG A 114 1.56 19.48 -7.12
C ARG A 114 2.88 18.99 -6.56
N PHE A 115 3.77 18.62 -7.46
CA PHE A 115 5.15 18.25 -7.12
C PHE A 115 5.97 19.49 -6.70
N SER A 116 6.78 19.29 -5.66
CA SER A 116 7.83 20.21 -5.26
C SER A 116 9.11 19.41 -5.06
N GLY A 117 10.06 19.56 -5.96
CA GLY A 117 11.32 18.82 -5.93
C GLY A 117 12.20 19.17 -4.72
N ALA A 118 13.08 18.25 -4.39
CA ALA A 118 14.14 18.46 -3.43
C ALA A 118 15.17 19.44 -4.01
N GLN A 119 15.51 20.49 -3.26
CA GLN A 119 16.63 21.36 -3.56
C GLN A 119 17.68 21.19 -2.46
N LEU A 120 18.82 20.67 -2.82
CA LEU A 120 19.98 20.63 -1.93
C LEU A 120 20.33 22.04 -1.45
N GLY A 121 20.59 22.19 -0.17
CA GLY A 121 20.82 23.49 0.47
C GLY A 121 19.62 24.06 1.21
N TRP A 122 18.41 23.57 0.91
CA TRP A 122 17.20 23.81 1.69
C TRP A 122 16.71 22.48 2.22
N ILE A 123 17.29 22.02 3.27
CA ILE A 123 16.85 20.80 3.93
C ILE A 123 15.40 21.01 4.35
N GLY A 124 14.50 20.29 3.68
CA GLY A 124 13.11 20.26 4.03
C GLY A 124 12.18 20.81 2.98
N PHE A 125 11.55 19.87 2.34
CA PHE A 125 10.49 20.10 1.40
C PHE A 125 9.22 19.94 2.13
N GLY A 126 8.57 21.02 2.24
CA GLY A 126 7.33 21.06 2.90
C GLY A 126 6.17 20.94 1.94
N MET A 127 5.03 20.53 2.46
CA MET A 127 3.74 20.76 1.85
C MET A 127 3.47 22.26 1.86
N GLN A 128 3.57 22.89 0.72
CA GLN A 128 3.15 24.28 0.60
C GLN A 128 1.63 24.31 0.46
N GLY A 129 0.97 25.08 1.30
CA GLY A 129 -0.48 25.23 1.29
C GLY A 129 -1.24 24.33 2.26
N ALA A 130 -0.79 23.10 2.50
CA ALA A 130 -1.47 22.18 3.42
C ALA A 130 -1.44 22.66 4.87
N ARG A 131 -0.42 23.37 5.26
CA ARG A 131 -0.24 23.90 6.62
C ARG A 131 -1.40 24.76 7.10
N ALA A 132 -1.94 25.60 6.24
CA ALA A 132 -3.11 26.42 6.56
C ALA A 132 -4.41 25.59 6.63
N GLN A 133 -4.39 24.36 6.15
CA GLN A 133 -5.52 23.45 6.02
C GLN A 133 -5.42 22.24 6.97
N GLY A 134 -4.79 22.39 8.12
CA GLY A 134 -4.75 21.34 9.13
C GLY A 134 -3.38 20.74 9.41
N TRP A 135 -2.31 21.31 8.90
CA TRP A 135 -0.94 20.85 9.17
C TRP A 135 -0.07 21.97 9.72
N GLN A 136 0.68 21.70 10.76
CA GLN A 136 1.68 22.61 11.31
C GLN A 136 3.08 22.03 11.20
N ARG A 137 4.05 22.92 11.02
CA ARG A 137 5.45 22.55 10.95
C ARG A 137 5.99 22.18 12.33
N VAL A 138 6.67 21.04 12.42
CA VAL A 138 7.44 20.67 13.62
C VAL A 138 8.86 21.23 13.54
N ARG A 139 9.36 21.68 14.69
CA ARG A 139 10.75 22.13 14.82
C ARG A 139 11.64 20.91 15.05
N SER A 140 12.09 20.30 13.96
CA SER A 140 13.07 19.23 13.99
C SER A 140 14.08 19.45 12.87
N PHE A 141 15.17 18.73 12.93
CA PHE A 141 16.10 18.67 11.81
C PHE A 141 15.35 18.11 10.60
N GLY A 142 15.21 18.89 9.55
CA GLY A 142 14.33 18.61 8.43
C GLY A 142 12.97 19.33 8.53
N ARG A 143 12.09 19.11 7.55
CA ARG A 143 10.73 19.67 7.53
C ARG A 143 9.71 18.55 7.70
N GLY A 144 9.30 18.38 8.94
CA GLY A 144 8.15 17.58 9.29
C GLY A 144 6.91 18.44 9.50
N TYR A 145 5.77 17.85 9.31
CA TYR A 145 4.45 18.42 9.58
C TYR A 145 3.60 17.43 10.34
N VAL A 146 2.86 17.93 11.31
CA VAL A 146 1.89 17.15 12.09
C VAL A 146 0.50 17.74 11.90
N PRO A 147 -0.57 16.94 12.02
CA PRO A 147 -1.94 17.41 12.05
C PRO A 147 -2.19 18.39 13.21
N VAL A 148 -2.99 19.43 12.97
CA VAL A 148 -3.34 20.44 14.00
C VAL A 148 -4.59 20.04 14.75
N ASP A 149 -5.65 19.64 14.01
CA ASP A 149 -6.98 19.39 14.57
C ASP A 149 -7.30 17.89 14.62
N GLY A 150 -7.56 17.24 13.57
CA GLY A 150 -7.82 15.82 13.46
C GLY A 150 -7.03 15.24 12.29
N ASN A 151 -6.62 14.00 12.41
CA ASN A 151 -5.80 13.36 11.39
C ASN A 151 -6.55 13.19 10.07
N SER A 152 -7.81 12.77 10.13
CA SER A 152 -8.67 12.60 8.95
C SER A 152 -8.91 13.91 8.23
N ARG A 153 -9.19 14.98 8.99
CA ARG A 153 -9.40 16.34 8.46
C ARG A 153 -8.12 16.89 7.81
N ALA A 154 -6.97 16.66 8.44
CA ALA A 154 -5.69 17.08 7.89
C ALA A 154 -5.37 16.37 6.56
N LEU A 155 -5.70 15.08 6.43
CA LEU A 155 -5.55 14.34 5.19
C LEU A 155 -6.49 14.82 4.07
N GLN A 156 -7.67 15.33 4.42
CA GLN A 156 -8.62 15.87 3.46
C GLN A 156 -8.03 17.01 2.59
N ALA A 157 -7.07 17.76 3.12
CA ALA A 157 -6.36 18.79 2.36
C ALA A 157 -5.65 18.26 1.12
N PHE A 158 -5.20 16.99 1.13
CA PHE A 158 -4.57 16.36 -0.02
C PHE A 158 -5.56 15.91 -1.09
N TYR A 159 -6.83 15.74 -0.75
CA TYR A 159 -7.87 15.35 -1.71
C TYR A 159 -8.46 16.54 -2.49
N GLY A 160 -8.41 17.75 -1.95
CA GLY A 160 -9.03 18.90 -2.61
C GLY A 160 -8.32 20.24 -2.41
N GLY A 161 -7.31 20.31 -1.55
CA GLY A 161 -6.59 21.54 -1.24
C GLY A 161 -5.37 21.80 -2.12
N ALA A 162 -4.89 23.06 -2.09
CA ALA A 162 -3.66 23.45 -2.76
C ALA A 162 -2.44 23.04 -1.94
N VAL A 163 -1.83 21.93 -2.27
CA VAL A 163 -0.67 21.36 -1.58
C VAL A 163 0.47 21.08 -2.53
N ARG A 164 1.68 21.05 -1.99
CA ARG A 164 2.89 20.64 -2.72
C ARG A 164 3.71 19.67 -1.89
N ALA A 165 4.18 18.60 -2.50
CA ALA A 165 5.07 17.64 -1.87
C ALA A 165 6.00 16.99 -2.90
N GLU A 166 7.12 16.47 -2.44
CA GLU A 166 7.95 15.57 -3.24
C GLU A 166 7.38 14.13 -3.19
N CYS A 167 7.93 13.20 -3.99
CA CYS A 167 7.35 11.88 -4.14
C CYS A 167 7.36 11.04 -2.84
N GLY A 168 8.37 11.19 -1.98
CA GLY A 168 8.43 10.49 -0.70
C GLY A 168 7.34 10.93 0.27
N VAL A 169 7.08 12.24 0.38
CA VAL A 169 5.93 12.75 1.15
C VAL A 169 4.62 12.31 0.49
N GLY A 170 4.53 12.32 -0.84
CA GLY A 170 3.36 11.81 -1.55
C GLY A 170 3.08 10.34 -1.25
N ARG A 171 4.12 9.51 -1.12
CA ARG A 171 4.02 8.12 -0.67
C ARG A 171 3.49 8.02 0.76
N GLN A 172 4.04 8.80 1.70
CA GLN A 172 3.59 8.82 3.09
C GLN A 172 2.11 9.20 3.19
N VAL A 173 1.70 10.24 2.48
CA VAL A 173 0.29 10.66 2.40
C VAL A 173 -0.59 9.55 1.84
N ALA A 174 -0.15 8.84 0.80
CA ALA A 174 -0.92 7.72 0.24
C ALA A 174 -1.09 6.57 1.25
N GLN A 175 -0.07 6.27 2.04
CA GLN A 175 -0.15 5.26 3.10
C GLN A 175 -1.10 5.69 4.23
N LEU A 176 -1.01 6.94 4.71
CA LEU A 176 -1.93 7.47 5.73
C LEU A 176 -3.36 7.53 5.22
N ALA A 177 -3.55 7.98 3.98
CA ALA A 177 -4.85 8.00 3.33
C ALA A 177 -5.44 6.58 3.19
N THR A 178 -4.60 5.58 2.89
CA THR A 178 -5.02 4.16 2.89
C THR A 178 -5.53 3.73 4.27
N GLN A 179 -4.84 4.08 5.34
CA GLN A 179 -5.30 3.76 6.70
C GLN A 179 -6.62 4.46 7.02
N ARG A 180 -6.74 5.74 6.66
CA ARG A 180 -7.99 6.49 6.83
C ARG A 180 -9.16 5.82 6.10
N GLU A 181 -8.97 5.41 4.83
CA GLU A 181 -9.99 4.68 4.06
C GLU A 181 -10.38 3.35 4.72
N LEU A 182 -9.42 2.64 5.31
CA LEU A 182 -9.62 1.35 5.94
C LEU A 182 -10.35 1.44 7.29
N TYR A 183 -10.00 2.44 8.10
CA TYR A 183 -10.60 2.64 9.43
C TYR A 183 -11.92 3.41 9.40
N GLY A 184 -12.07 4.31 8.44
CA GLY A 184 -13.06 5.39 8.47
C GLY A 184 -12.62 6.54 9.40
N ASP A 185 -13.12 7.76 9.15
CA ASP A 185 -12.62 8.98 9.78
C ASP A 185 -12.63 8.93 11.32
N ALA A 186 -13.75 8.55 11.91
CA ALA A 186 -13.90 8.52 13.37
C ALA A 186 -12.97 7.50 14.04
N ALA A 187 -12.87 6.30 13.48
CA ALA A 187 -12.00 5.26 14.03
C ALA A 187 -10.52 5.58 13.77
N PHE A 188 -10.21 6.23 12.66
CA PHE A 188 -8.87 6.69 12.34
C PHE A 188 -8.39 7.77 13.32
N ASP A 189 -9.21 8.76 13.60
CA ASP A 189 -8.89 9.82 14.57
C ASP A 189 -8.83 9.30 16.01
N ALA A 190 -9.60 8.27 16.34
CA ALA A 190 -9.55 7.62 17.65
C ALA A 190 -8.32 6.72 17.84
N GLU A 191 -7.89 6.03 16.79
CA GLU A 191 -6.75 5.11 16.84
C GLU A 191 -5.41 5.84 16.82
N PHE A 192 -5.30 6.89 16.01
CA PHE A 192 -4.06 7.64 15.84
C PHE A 192 -4.15 8.96 16.60
N THR A 193 -3.46 9.02 17.74
CA THR A 193 -3.51 10.20 18.60
C THR A 193 -2.83 11.41 17.97
N ALA A 194 -3.21 12.60 18.46
CA ALA A 194 -2.62 13.84 17.98
C ALA A 194 -1.09 13.84 18.21
N GLY A 195 -0.33 14.14 17.16
CA GLY A 195 1.13 14.14 17.17
C GLY A 195 1.79 12.79 16.87
N GLU A 196 1.04 11.69 16.85
CA GLU A 196 1.55 10.38 16.42
C GLU A 196 1.83 10.38 14.90
N LEU A 197 0.95 11.00 14.11
CA LEU A 197 1.13 11.09 12.68
C LEU A 197 1.97 12.30 12.31
N SER A 198 3.00 12.07 11.51
CA SER A 198 3.80 13.11 10.89
C SER A 198 4.14 12.75 9.46
N ILE A 199 4.35 13.76 8.62
CA ILE A 199 4.82 13.59 7.25
C ILE A 199 5.96 14.56 7.00
N GLY A 200 6.88 14.23 6.11
CA GLY A 200 8.02 15.08 5.81
C GLY A 200 9.14 14.35 5.07
N THR A 201 10.24 15.07 4.86
CA THR A 201 11.42 14.56 4.17
C THR A 201 12.56 14.33 5.16
N PHE A 202 13.32 13.27 4.95
CA PHE A 202 14.48 12.88 5.75
C PHE A 202 14.16 12.56 7.22
N ILE A 203 14.74 13.19 8.19
CA ILE A 203 14.91 12.72 9.56
C ILE A 203 13.69 12.98 10.47
N ALA A 204 12.67 13.66 9.99
CA ALA A 204 11.56 14.11 10.85
C ALA A 204 10.46 13.08 11.11
N LEU A 205 10.67 11.80 10.78
CA LEU A 205 9.59 10.85 10.60
C LEU A 205 9.51 9.74 11.64
N HIS A 206 10.34 9.79 12.67
CA HIS A 206 10.46 8.71 13.64
C HIS A 206 9.13 8.35 14.34
N GLY A 207 8.23 9.30 14.52
CA GLY A 207 6.93 9.06 15.15
C GLY A 207 5.91 8.35 14.24
N THR A 208 6.07 8.49 12.92
CA THR A 208 5.14 7.94 11.93
C THR A 208 5.51 6.53 11.47
N ASP A 209 6.72 6.08 11.79
CA ASP A 209 7.30 4.84 11.30
C ASP A 209 6.47 3.61 11.68
N SER A 210 5.87 3.61 12.87
CA SER A 210 5.00 2.52 13.31
C SER A 210 3.70 2.40 12.53
N VAL A 211 3.28 3.48 11.86
CA VAL A 211 2.02 3.56 11.10
C VAL A 211 2.28 3.42 9.61
N LEU A 212 3.36 4.03 9.12
CA LEU A 212 3.67 4.09 7.69
C LEU A 212 4.49 2.92 7.20
N LEU A 213 4.97 2.08 8.09
CA LEU A 213 5.64 0.84 7.75
C LEU A 213 6.78 1.03 6.75
N GLY A 214 7.95 0.94 7.21
CA GLY A 214 9.12 0.95 6.38
C GLY A 214 9.73 2.32 6.19
N ALA A 215 9.73 3.12 7.21
CA ALA A 215 10.62 4.25 7.28
C ALA A 215 12.05 3.86 7.64
N HIS A 216 12.27 2.65 8.14
CA HIS A 216 13.62 2.14 8.35
C HIS A 216 14.22 1.61 7.05
N ALA A 217 15.41 2.06 6.73
CA ALA A 217 16.14 1.62 5.54
C ALA A 217 16.26 0.09 5.43
N GLY A 218 16.28 -0.63 6.57
CA GLY A 218 16.26 -2.08 6.63
C GLY A 218 14.95 -2.73 6.16
N ASP A 219 13.82 -2.01 6.26
CA ASP A 219 12.52 -2.52 5.82
C ASP A 219 12.30 -2.30 4.31
N PHE A 220 12.99 -1.34 3.74
CA PHE A 220 12.98 -1.10 2.29
C PHE A 220 13.89 -2.05 1.51
N LEU A 221 14.93 -2.51 2.15
CA LEU A 221 15.79 -3.55 1.62
C LEU A 221 15.10 -4.91 1.82
N ALA A 222 13.90 -5.05 1.28
CA ALA A 222 13.46 -6.37 0.94
C ALA A 222 14.47 -6.87 -0.07
N ASP A 223 15.49 -7.53 0.42
CA ASP A 223 16.32 -8.38 -0.41
C ASP A 223 15.36 -9.02 -1.40
N GLY A 224 15.57 -8.84 -2.70
CA GLY A 224 14.68 -9.39 -3.73
C GLY A 224 14.38 -10.87 -3.52
N LYS A 225 15.19 -11.56 -2.71
CA LYS A 225 14.99 -12.91 -2.20
C LYS A 225 13.87 -13.04 -1.15
N ALA A 226 13.48 -11.97 -0.47
CA ALA A 226 12.42 -12.03 0.54
C ALA A 226 11.02 -11.98 -0.07
N VAL A 227 10.87 -11.60 -1.32
CA VAL A 227 9.60 -11.61 -2.05
C VAL A 227 9.28 -13.04 -2.52
N ARG A 228 9.11 -13.94 -1.57
CA ARG A 228 8.56 -15.28 -1.87
C ARG A 228 7.05 -15.15 -2.08
N THR A 229 6.67 -14.79 -3.29
CA THR A 229 5.27 -14.63 -3.69
C THR A 229 4.48 -15.92 -3.72
N SER A 230 5.15 -17.08 -3.82
CA SER A 230 4.50 -18.39 -3.90
C SER A 230 3.62 -18.72 -2.69
N ALA A 231 3.96 -18.20 -1.50
CA ALA A 231 3.18 -18.43 -0.29
C ALA A 231 2.17 -17.31 0.03
N ARG A 232 2.30 -16.14 -0.58
CA ARG A 232 1.54 -14.93 -0.22
C ARG A 232 0.68 -14.37 -1.36
N GLY A 233 0.93 -14.83 -2.58
CA GLY A 233 0.21 -14.36 -3.76
C GLY A 233 0.32 -12.85 -4.01
N ARG A 234 -0.47 -12.37 -4.95
CA ARG A 234 -0.51 -10.96 -5.37
C ARG A 234 -0.90 -9.99 -4.26
N GLN A 235 -1.71 -10.44 -3.31
CA GLN A 235 -2.21 -9.58 -2.23
C GLN A 235 -1.13 -9.19 -1.22
N ALA A 236 -0.01 -9.92 -1.18
CA ALA A 236 1.12 -9.55 -0.34
C ALA A 236 1.73 -8.18 -0.69
N PHE A 237 1.46 -7.67 -1.87
CA PHE A 237 2.02 -6.40 -2.36
C PHE A 237 1.09 -5.20 -2.20
N ALA A 238 -0.21 -5.40 -1.98
CA ALA A 238 -1.17 -4.30 -1.90
C ALA A 238 -0.84 -3.36 -0.73
N GLY A 239 -0.77 -2.06 -0.98
CA GLY A 239 -0.44 -1.04 0.01
C GLY A 239 1.04 -0.97 0.42
N VAL A 240 1.91 -1.83 -0.14
CA VAL A 240 3.33 -1.86 0.17
C VAL A 240 4.03 -0.63 -0.41
N PRO A 241 4.83 0.09 0.39
CA PRO A 241 5.66 1.16 -0.10
C PRO A 241 6.91 0.62 -0.79
N GLY A 242 7.42 1.39 -1.74
CA GLY A 242 8.67 1.08 -2.40
C GLY A 242 9.27 2.31 -3.07
N PHE A 243 10.38 2.09 -3.75
CA PHE A 243 11.02 3.12 -4.54
C PHE A 243 11.81 2.53 -5.71
N ILE A 244 11.96 3.34 -6.75
CA ILE A 244 12.84 3.08 -7.88
C ILE A 244 14.00 4.05 -7.74
N GLU A 245 15.20 3.57 -7.57
CA GLU A 245 16.38 4.40 -7.40
C GLU A 245 17.50 4.02 -8.34
N HIS A 246 18.37 4.98 -8.63
CA HIS A 246 19.60 4.68 -9.31
C HIS A 246 20.55 3.91 -8.39
N VAL A 247 21.21 2.88 -8.92
CA VAL A 247 22.23 2.14 -8.20
C VAL A 247 23.42 3.04 -7.95
N TYR A 248 23.63 3.41 -6.69
CA TYR A 248 24.72 4.33 -6.32
C TYR A 248 26.07 3.64 -6.29
N ASP A 249 27.06 4.34 -6.81
CA ASP A 249 28.38 4.25 -6.22
C ASP A 249 28.40 5.09 -4.93
N LYS A 250 28.42 4.43 -3.78
CA LYS A 250 28.38 5.08 -2.46
C LYS A 250 29.54 6.06 -2.23
N SER A 251 30.53 6.08 -3.12
CA SER A 251 31.66 7.00 -3.07
C SER A 251 31.34 8.40 -3.59
N THR A 252 30.23 8.59 -4.29
CA THR A 252 29.85 9.87 -4.88
C THR A 252 28.49 10.33 -4.36
N LEU A 253 28.51 11.32 -3.47
CA LEU A 253 27.30 12.02 -3.00
C LEU A 253 26.64 12.90 -4.09
N ASP A 254 27.15 12.87 -5.31
CA ASP A 254 26.77 13.79 -6.38
C ASP A 254 25.37 13.56 -6.94
N ASP A 255 24.68 12.47 -6.58
CA ASP A 255 23.47 12.05 -7.26
C ASP A 255 22.18 12.13 -6.44
N LEU A 256 22.20 12.86 -5.32
CA LEU A 256 20.98 13.15 -4.56
C LEU A 256 19.90 13.85 -5.39
N SER A 257 20.23 14.42 -6.55
CA SER A 257 19.29 15.10 -7.45
C SER A 257 18.62 14.16 -8.47
N ASN A 258 19.13 12.96 -8.67
CA ASN A 258 18.65 12.00 -9.69
C ASN A 258 17.79 10.89 -9.13
N GLN A 259 17.11 11.17 -8.06
CA GLN A 259 16.55 10.16 -7.22
C GLN A 259 15.26 9.55 -7.63
N ALA A 260 15.11 8.49 -7.00
CA ALA A 260 14.03 7.61 -6.70
C ALA A 260 12.65 8.19 -6.97
N GLU A 261 11.84 7.42 -7.60
CA GLU A 261 10.39 7.59 -7.53
C GLU A 261 9.87 6.74 -6.37
N ASN A 262 9.48 7.39 -5.27
CA ASN A 262 8.82 6.75 -4.15
C ASN A 262 7.38 6.41 -4.53
N PHE A 263 6.93 5.20 -4.21
CA PHE A 263 5.61 4.74 -4.60
C PHE A 263 4.90 3.92 -3.52
N VAL A 264 3.62 3.69 -3.74
CA VAL A 264 2.81 2.68 -3.04
C VAL A 264 2.24 1.73 -4.08
N VAL A 265 2.29 0.43 -3.82
CA VAL A 265 1.69 -0.57 -4.70
C VAL A 265 0.18 -0.52 -4.58
N VAL A 266 -0.50 -0.29 -5.69
CA VAL A 266 -1.97 -0.20 -5.76
C VAL A 266 -2.59 -1.53 -6.14
N ASP A 267 -1.96 -2.24 -7.07
CA ASP A 267 -2.43 -3.54 -7.55
C ASP A 267 -1.31 -4.33 -8.20
N VAL A 268 -1.46 -5.65 -8.21
CA VAL A 268 -0.56 -6.55 -8.93
C VAL A 268 -1.40 -7.58 -9.69
N GLY A 269 -1.30 -7.58 -11.01
CA GLY A 269 -1.98 -8.58 -11.82
C GLY A 269 -1.46 -10.00 -11.55
N PRO A 270 -2.27 -11.03 -11.82
CA PRO A 270 -1.89 -12.41 -11.56
C PRO A 270 -0.61 -12.82 -12.29
N ASP A 271 -0.45 -12.38 -13.54
CA ASP A 271 0.74 -12.73 -14.35
C ASP A 271 1.99 -12.04 -13.82
N ALA A 272 1.87 -10.80 -13.30
CA ALA A 272 2.98 -10.09 -12.67
C ALA A 272 3.41 -10.78 -11.37
N ALA A 273 2.46 -11.21 -10.54
CA ALA A 273 2.75 -11.97 -9.33
C ALA A 273 3.42 -13.32 -9.66
N GLN A 274 2.95 -14.01 -10.69
CA GLN A 274 3.55 -15.25 -11.18
C GLN A 274 4.96 -15.03 -11.73
N ALA A 275 5.18 -13.93 -12.48
CA ALA A 275 6.48 -13.58 -13.03
C ALA A 275 7.49 -13.30 -11.90
N LEU A 276 7.09 -12.53 -10.87
CA LEU A 276 7.93 -12.30 -9.68
C LEU A 276 8.28 -13.61 -8.98
N ALA A 277 7.32 -14.52 -8.82
CA ALA A 277 7.56 -15.82 -8.20
C ALA A 277 8.52 -16.68 -9.03
N ARG A 278 8.35 -16.70 -10.36
CA ARG A 278 9.20 -17.46 -11.29
C ARG A 278 10.66 -17.01 -11.25
N HIS A 279 10.87 -15.73 -11.10
CA HIS A 279 12.21 -15.13 -11.08
C HIS A 279 12.77 -14.91 -9.68
N GLU A 280 12.12 -15.49 -8.66
CA GLU A 280 12.54 -15.43 -7.25
C GLU A 280 12.67 -13.99 -6.68
N GLY A 281 11.99 -13.02 -7.28
CA GLY A 281 11.89 -11.65 -6.78
C GLY A 281 12.44 -10.58 -7.73
N LEU A 282 12.86 -9.46 -7.13
CA LEU A 282 13.19 -8.23 -7.87
C LEU A 282 14.59 -8.21 -8.48
N ALA A 283 15.54 -8.96 -7.95
CA ALA A 283 16.93 -8.95 -8.43
C ALA A 283 17.07 -9.30 -9.92
N TRP A 284 16.19 -10.17 -10.42
CA TRP A 284 16.12 -10.46 -11.86
C TRP A 284 15.68 -9.24 -12.68
N TYR A 285 14.73 -8.47 -12.16
CA TYR A 285 14.23 -7.25 -12.81
C TYR A 285 15.26 -6.13 -12.76
N ASP A 286 16.10 -6.04 -11.75
CA ASP A 286 17.21 -5.09 -11.70
C ASP A 286 18.20 -5.34 -12.84
N GLN A 287 18.48 -6.60 -13.18
CA GLN A 287 19.27 -6.94 -14.37
C GLN A 287 18.58 -6.48 -15.67
N ARG A 288 17.25 -6.60 -15.77
CA ARG A 288 16.48 -6.10 -16.92
C ARG A 288 16.46 -4.58 -16.99
N ASN A 289 16.35 -3.92 -15.84
CA ASN A 289 16.48 -2.47 -15.76
C ASN A 289 17.87 -2.00 -16.20
N ALA A 290 18.94 -2.71 -15.85
CA ALA A 290 20.28 -2.43 -16.31
C ALA A 290 20.40 -2.61 -17.85
N GLU A 291 19.82 -3.66 -18.42
CA GLU A 291 19.77 -3.87 -19.87
C GLU A 291 18.98 -2.76 -20.59
N LEU A 292 17.80 -2.39 -20.07
CA LEU A 292 17.00 -1.27 -20.58
C LEU A 292 17.81 0.04 -20.56
N TRP A 293 18.50 0.31 -19.48
CA TRP A 293 19.34 1.48 -19.36
C TRP A 293 20.49 1.48 -20.40
N GLN A 294 21.18 0.36 -20.59
CA GLN A 294 22.24 0.23 -21.61
C GLN A 294 21.70 0.46 -23.01
N LEU A 295 20.55 -0.14 -23.34
CA LEU A 295 19.88 0.05 -24.62
C LEU A 295 19.50 1.53 -24.84
N ALA A 296 19.00 2.19 -23.79
CA ALA A 296 18.60 3.60 -23.83
C ALA A 296 19.78 4.55 -24.09
N GLN A 297 20.99 4.24 -23.59
CA GLN A 297 22.18 5.06 -23.80
C GLN A 297 22.53 5.21 -25.31
N GLY A 298 22.18 4.23 -26.12
CA GLY A 298 22.46 4.26 -27.55
C GLY A 298 21.37 4.91 -28.42
N LEU A 299 20.28 5.40 -27.82
CA LEU A 299 19.17 6.03 -28.57
C LEU A 299 19.28 7.56 -28.53
N PRO A 300 18.86 8.26 -29.60
CA PRO A 300 18.77 9.71 -29.57
C PRO A 300 17.69 10.14 -28.58
N ARG A 301 17.97 11.17 -27.78
CA ARG A 301 17.05 11.73 -26.80
C ARG A 301 16.52 13.08 -27.27
N VAL A 302 15.21 13.27 -27.25
CA VAL A 302 14.56 14.51 -27.67
C VAL A 302 13.42 14.86 -26.72
N GLY A 303 13.71 15.72 -25.73
CA GLY A 303 12.72 16.26 -24.82
C GLY A 303 12.39 15.38 -23.59
N ARG A 304 11.60 15.95 -22.67
CA ARG A 304 11.37 15.40 -21.32
C ARG A 304 10.62 14.08 -21.25
N ARG A 305 9.83 13.76 -22.27
CA ARG A 305 8.96 12.55 -22.27
C ARG A 305 9.35 11.60 -23.37
N TYR A 306 10.60 11.61 -23.76
CA TYR A 306 11.02 10.86 -24.93
C TYR A 306 10.78 9.36 -24.79
N PHE A 307 11.30 8.74 -23.73
CA PHE A 307 11.16 7.31 -23.53
C PHE A 307 9.76 6.90 -23.07
N GLU A 308 9.05 7.74 -22.31
CA GLU A 308 7.64 7.56 -22.00
C GLU A 308 6.82 7.37 -23.28
N ARG A 309 6.96 8.32 -24.23
CA ARG A 309 6.25 8.26 -25.50
C ARG A 309 6.75 7.13 -26.40
N LEU A 310 8.06 6.95 -26.49
CA LEU A 310 8.66 5.96 -27.38
C LEU A 310 8.33 4.52 -26.97
N LEU A 311 8.42 4.20 -25.70
CA LEU A 311 8.36 2.83 -25.18
C LEU A 311 7.00 2.47 -24.60
N PHE A 312 6.38 3.37 -23.83
CA PHE A 312 5.16 3.07 -23.11
C PHE A 312 3.91 3.47 -23.91
N GLU A 313 3.85 4.70 -24.41
CA GLU A 313 2.78 5.16 -25.29
C GLU A 313 2.90 4.59 -26.71
N ARG A 314 4.06 4.06 -27.09
CA ARG A 314 4.38 3.48 -28.41
C ARG A 314 4.01 4.43 -29.57
N ASP A 315 4.28 5.72 -29.38
CA ASP A 315 3.95 6.79 -30.33
C ASP A 315 4.45 6.45 -31.73
N PRO A 316 3.54 6.19 -32.70
CA PRO A 316 3.94 5.74 -34.04
C PRO A 316 4.70 6.81 -34.81
N GLY A 317 4.39 8.10 -34.59
CA GLY A 317 5.10 9.20 -35.24
C GLY A 317 6.53 9.36 -34.75
N LEU A 318 6.75 9.12 -33.47
CA LEU A 318 8.09 9.14 -32.89
C LEU A 318 8.91 7.93 -33.36
N ARG A 319 8.31 6.75 -33.38
CA ARG A 319 8.94 5.50 -33.85
C ARG A 319 9.30 5.53 -35.31
N ALA A 320 8.44 6.06 -36.18
CA ALA A 320 8.67 6.20 -37.59
C ALA A 320 9.85 7.14 -37.96
N ARG A 321 10.18 8.07 -37.07
CA ARG A 321 11.32 9.00 -37.24
C ARG A 321 12.65 8.40 -36.78
N LEU A 322 12.64 7.25 -36.12
CA LEU A 322 13.87 6.59 -35.71
C LEU A 322 14.57 5.95 -36.91
N PRO A 323 15.86 6.24 -37.15
CA PRO A 323 16.64 5.57 -38.14
C PRO A 323 16.64 4.05 -37.96
N ALA A 324 16.65 3.30 -39.09
CA ALA A 324 16.56 1.84 -39.09
C ALA A 324 17.60 1.13 -38.19
N ARG A 325 18.78 1.72 -38.06
CA ARG A 325 19.84 1.22 -37.13
C ARG A 325 19.42 1.07 -35.68
N TYR A 326 18.33 1.73 -35.25
CA TYR A 326 17.82 1.66 -33.86
C TYR A 326 16.66 0.66 -33.71
N HIS A 327 16.08 0.14 -34.80
CA HIS A 327 14.88 -0.68 -34.73
C HIS A 327 15.08 -1.97 -33.93
N ALA A 328 16.21 -2.66 -34.12
CA ALA A 328 16.50 -3.88 -33.34
C ALA A 328 16.62 -3.60 -31.84
N ARG A 329 17.22 -2.46 -31.48
CA ARG A 329 17.36 -2.01 -30.09
C ARG A 329 16.01 -1.67 -29.49
N LEU A 330 15.16 -0.95 -30.22
CA LEU A 330 13.82 -0.62 -29.82
C LEU A 330 12.96 -1.88 -29.61
N ALA A 331 13.03 -2.82 -30.57
CA ALA A 331 12.32 -4.10 -30.44
C ALA A 331 12.74 -4.89 -29.18
N ARG A 332 14.04 -4.86 -28.83
CA ARG A 332 14.50 -5.49 -27.60
C ARG A 332 13.98 -4.79 -26.35
N MET A 333 13.92 -3.46 -26.34
CA MET A 333 13.34 -2.70 -25.22
C MET A 333 11.84 -2.97 -25.06
N ASP A 334 11.10 -3.05 -26.18
CA ASP A 334 9.69 -3.43 -26.17
C ASP A 334 9.50 -4.82 -25.56
N GLN A 335 10.29 -5.80 -26.02
CA GLN A 335 10.24 -7.17 -25.50
C GLN A 335 10.50 -7.24 -23.99
N LEU A 336 11.43 -6.42 -23.48
CA LEU A 336 11.69 -6.35 -22.02
C LEU A 336 10.51 -5.75 -21.27
N LEU A 337 9.95 -4.65 -21.79
CA LEU A 337 8.85 -3.95 -21.14
C LEU A 337 7.49 -4.63 -21.31
N ASP A 338 7.36 -5.59 -22.24
CA ASP A 338 6.15 -6.41 -22.39
C ASP A 338 6.03 -7.51 -21.33
N ASP A 339 7.05 -7.71 -20.51
CA ASP A 339 6.96 -8.62 -19.37
C ASP A 339 5.79 -8.21 -18.44
N PRO A 340 4.98 -9.18 -17.96
CA PRO A 340 3.83 -8.91 -17.12
C PRO A 340 4.13 -8.07 -15.88
N PHE A 341 5.31 -8.19 -15.30
CA PHE A 341 5.72 -7.35 -14.17
C PHE A 341 5.67 -5.86 -14.54
N TYR A 342 6.23 -5.47 -15.67
CA TYR A 342 6.22 -4.06 -16.08
C TYR A 342 4.83 -3.56 -16.46
N GLN A 343 3.93 -4.43 -16.91
CA GLN A 343 2.61 -4.05 -17.41
C GLN A 343 1.51 -4.12 -16.33
N GLN A 344 1.62 -5.05 -15.39
CA GLN A 344 0.55 -5.37 -14.45
C GLN A 344 0.92 -5.11 -12.98
N PHE A 345 2.15 -4.67 -12.69
CA PHE A 345 2.53 -4.20 -11.36
C PHE A 345 2.22 -2.71 -11.28
N VAL A 346 1.09 -2.36 -10.67
CA VAL A 346 0.52 -1.02 -10.69
C VAL A 346 0.87 -0.28 -9.40
N ILE A 347 1.45 0.91 -9.55
CA ILE A 347 1.91 1.74 -8.45
C ILE A 347 1.30 3.15 -8.52
N TYR A 348 1.20 3.79 -7.38
CA TYR A 348 0.92 5.23 -7.28
C TYR A 348 2.22 5.98 -6.97
N VAL A 349 2.54 6.95 -7.81
CA VAL A 349 3.66 7.88 -7.63
C VAL A 349 3.14 9.31 -7.68
N HIS A 350 3.38 10.09 -6.64
CA HIS A 350 3.06 11.52 -6.70
C HIS A 350 4.12 12.28 -7.53
N PRO A 351 3.77 13.11 -8.49
CA PRO A 351 2.43 13.52 -8.96
C PRO A 351 1.98 12.75 -10.24
N ARG A 352 2.54 11.58 -10.51
CA ARG A 352 2.30 10.85 -11.76
C ARG A 352 0.99 10.05 -11.75
N GLY A 353 0.43 9.85 -10.55
CA GLY A 353 -0.78 9.09 -10.35
C GLY A 353 -0.56 7.58 -10.42
N ILE A 354 -1.65 6.86 -10.68
CA ILE A 354 -1.68 5.40 -10.77
C ILE A 354 -1.23 4.98 -12.17
N ARG A 355 -0.13 4.22 -12.26
CA ARG A 355 0.44 3.72 -13.52
C ARG A 355 1.11 2.37 -13.32
N PRO A 356 1.25 1.54 -14.37
CA PRO A 356 2.13 0.38 -14.33
C PRO A 356 3.58 0.79 -14.06
N ILE A 357 4.34 -0.05 -13.36
CA ILE A 357 5.73 0.24 -13.00
C ILE A 357 6.62 0.43 -14.24
N GLY A 358 6.32 -0.26 -15.32
CA GLY A 358 7.03 -0.11 -16.61
C GLY A 358 6.96 1.30 -17.19
N TYR A 359 5.87 2.05 -16.94
CA TYR A 359 5.79 3.47 -17.29
C TYR A 359 6.86 4.29 -16.56
N HIS A 360 7.05 4.05 -15.29
CA HIS A 360 8.03 4.76 -14.47
C HIS A 360 9.46 4.39 -14.85
N VAL A 361 9.70 3.10 -15.08
CA VAL A 361 10.99 2.60 -15.59
C VAL A 361 11.34 3.26 -16.93
N ALA A 362 10.43 3.23 -17.90
CA ALA A 362 10.64 3.88 -19.20
C ALA A 362 10.91 5.39 -19.06
N ARG A 363 10.17 6.07 -18.19
CA ARG A 363 10.33 7.49 -17.94
C ARG A 363 11.66 7.86 -17.30
N LEU A 364 12.19 7.01 -16.42
CA LEU A 364 13.49 7.25 -15.78
C LEU A 364 14.67 7.12 -16.75
N LEU A 365 14.51 6.42 -17.88
CA LEU A 365 15.51 6.35 -18.94
C LEU A 365 15.80 7.71 -19.60
N ASP A 366 14.85 8.66 -19.57
CA ASP A 366 15.01 10.02 -20.11
C ASP A 366 15.85 10.94 -19.20
N ARG A 367 15.94 10.60 -17.93
CA ARG A 367 16.89 11.26 -17.04
C ARG A 367 18.27 10.74 -17.42
N ASN A 368 19.23 11.61 -17.58
CA ASN A 368 20.59 11.20 -17.93
C ASN A 368 21.26 10.45 -16.75
N PRO A 369 20.88 9.22 -16.44
CA PRO A 369 21.40 8.51 -15.29
C PRO A 369 22.80 8.03 -15.59
N ARG A 370 23.68 8.22 -14.66
CA ARG A 370 25.03 7.66 -14.74
C ARG A 370 25.04 6.17 -14.46
N THR A 371 24.00 5.68 -13.82
CA THR A 371 23.87 4.31 -13.35
C THR A 371 22.51 3.72 -13.70
N PRO A 372 22.39 2.40 -13.84
CA PRO A 372 21.09 1.73 -13.92
C PRO A 372 20.28 1.94 -12.65
N PHE A 373 19.03 1.50 -12.62
CA PHE A 373 18.16 1.61 -11.46
C PHE A 373 17.73 0.26 -10.94
N SER A 374 17.48 0.22 -9.62
CA SER A 374 16.87 -0.89 -8.89
C SER A 374 15.46 -0.55 -8.44
N ILE A 375 14.70 -1.58 -8.13
CA ILE A 375 13.36 -1.48 -7.57
C ILE A 375 13.36 -2.15 -6.21
N ASP A 376 13.00 -1.38 -5.16
CA ASP A 376 12.93 -1.87 -3.80
C ASP A 376 11.50 -1.81 -3.26
N LEU A 377 11.11 -2.84 -2.52
CA LEU A 377 9.79 -2.99 -1.89
C LEU A 377 9.94 -3.35 -0.41
N ALA A 378 9.18 -2.70 0.43
CA ALA A 378 9.06 -3.05 1.84
C ALA A 378 8.00 -4.16 2.02
N VAL A 379 8.37 -5.42 1.92
CA VAL A 379 7.42 -6.55 1.99
C VAL A 379 7.38 -7.30 3.32
N HIS A 380 8.24 -6.97 4.28
CA HIS A 380 8.31 -7.69 5.54
C HIS A 380 7.13 -7.37 6.46
N ASN A 381 6.44 -8.42 6.90
CA ASN A 381 5.43 -8.42 7.99
C ASN A 381 4.38 -7.30 7.98
N LEU A 382 4.37 -6.51 6.91
CA LEU A 382 3.58 -5.31 6.76
C LEU A 382 2.11 -5.60 7.06
N HIS A 383 1.55 -6.54 6.33
CA HIS A 383 0.15 -6.88 6.48
C HIS A 383 -0.15 -7.45 7.87
N THR A 384 0.73 -8.25 8.43
CA THR A 384 0.54 -8.82 9.77
C THR A 384 0.54 -7.73 10.85
N THR A 385 1.45 -6.77 10.77
CA THR A 385 1.53 -5.66 11.74
C THR A 385 0.33 -4.73 11.61
N LEU A 386 -0.03 -4.34 10.39
CA LEU A 386 -1.22 -3.52 10.13
C LEU A 386 -2.51 -4.23 10.51
N TYR A 387 -2.63 -5.50 10.15
CA TYR A 387 -3.78 -6.31 10.50
C TYR A 387 -3.95 -6.40 12.02
N ARG A 388 -2.88 -6.67 12.77
CA ARG A 388 -2.94 -6.74 14.24
C ARG A 388 -3.43 -5.43 14.83
N ARG A 389 -2.84 -4.29 14.44
CA ARG A 389 -3.26 -2.98 14.92
C ARG A 389 -4.72 -2.68 14.57
N TRP A 390 -5.09 -2.89 13.33
CA TRP A 390 -6.46 -2.69 12.85
C TRP A 390 -7.45 -3.58 13.61
N ARG A 391 -7.16 -4.87 13.75
CA ARG A 391 -7.97 -5.82 14.50
C ARG A 391 -8.19 -5.37 15.94
N GLU A 392 -7.13 -4.99 16.64
CA GLU A 392 -7.20 -4.51 18.02
C GLU A 392 -8.05 -3.24 18.14
N ALA A 393 -7.93 -2.31 17.23
CA ALA A 393 -8.76 -1.11 17.19
C ALA A 393 -10.24 -1.46 16.96
N GLN A 394 -10.55 -2.37 16.04
CA GLN A 394 -11.91 -2.83 15.78
C GLN A 394 -12.51 -3.54 17.00
N LEU A 395 -11.74 -4.39 17.66
CA LEU A 395 -12.20 -5.06 18.89
C LEU A 395 -12.45 -4.09 20.05
N ARG A 396 -11.60 -3.05 20.22
CA ARG A 396 -11.87 -1.97 21.19
C ARG A 396 -13.15 -1.23 20.85
N HIS A 397 -13.37 -0.93 19.59
CA HIS A 397 -14.60 -0.28 19.13
C HIS A 397 -15.83 -1.17 19.36
N CYS A 398 -15.73 -2.46 19.09
CA CYS A 398 -16.75 -3.45 19.42
C CYS A 398 -17.12 -3.43 20.91
N ALA A 399 -16.14 -3.44 21.77
CA ALA A 399 -16.36 -3.44 23.22
C ALA A 399 -17.08 -2.16 23.71
N SER A 400 -16.85 -1.02 23.04
CA SER A 400 -17.45 0.26 23.42
C SER A 400 -18.84 0.49 22.84
N THR A 401 -19.15 -0.05 21.68
CA THR A 401 -20.38 0.25 20.93
C THR A 401 -21.31 -0.92 20.75
N GLY A 402 -20.86 -2.16 21.00
CA GLY A 402 -21.58 -3.39 20.69
C GLY A 402 -21.79 -3.61 19.17
N ARG A 403 -21.15 -2.81 18.35
CA ARG A 403 -21.24 -2.92 16.87
C ARG A 403 -19.85 -2.87 16.24
N PRO A 404 -19.61 -3.69 15.21
CA PRO A 404 -18.37 -3.56 14.43
C PRO A 404 -18.31 -2.17 13.76
N GLY A 405 -17.15 -1.54 13.72
CA GLY A 405 -16.91 -0.29 12.99
C GLY A 405 -17.23 -0.45 11.51
N SER A 406 -17.51 0.64 10.81
CA SER A 406 -17.85 0.57 9.38
C SER A 406 -16.61 0.30 8.52
N LEU A 407 -16.45 -0.94 8.06
CA LEU A 407 -15.76 -1.15 6.79
C LEU A 407 -16.78 -0.80 5.70
N THR A 408 -16.48 0.17 4.86
CA THR A 408 -17.21 0.36 3.62
C THR A 408 -16.76 -0.75 2.67
N LEU A 409 -17.45 -1.88 2.69
CA LEU A 409 -17.31 -2.87 1.62
C LEU A 409 -17.86 -2.22 0.36
N ASP A 410 -16.99 -1.92 -0.57
CA ASP A 410 -17.41 -1.57 -1.92
C ASP A 410 -17.89 -2.88 -2.58
N PRO A 411 -19.14 -2.96 -3.06
CA PRO A 411 -19.69 -4.19 -3.62
C PRO A 411 -19.16 -4.53 -5.03
N ASN A 412 -18.14 -3.82 -5.53
CA ASN A 412 -17.57 -4.05 -6.88
C ASN A 412 -16.16 -4.64 -6.87
#